data_1392c9be891ae0465223b5460cf388c3
#
_entry.id   1392c9be891ae0465223b5460cf388c3
#
_cell.length_a   1.000
_cell.length_b   1.000
_cell.length_c   1.000
_cell.angle_alpha   90.00
_cell.angle_beta   90.00
_cell.angle_gamma   90.00
#
_symmetry.space_group_name_H-M   'P 1'
#
loop_
_entity.id
_entity.type
_entity.pdbx_description
1 polymer ?
#
loop_
_entity_poly.entity_id
_entity_poly.type
_entity_poly.pdbx_seq_one_letter_code
_entity_poly.pdbx_strand_id
1 'polypeptide(L)'
;MRRIWFIVFIGFAGTACLLFLGKWQVDRLYWKLDVLTKIEQKISGTAVKLPNEPSEREHEYLPVEMLGQFTGKSVRVLASRKNYGAGYRIINVFRTNGRSVLVDLGFVGLNSSYDISLNSDISLVGNLHWPNEVDNFTPEPDLKNNIWFARDVERIASFLQTDPILIVLTESSIKGRNITPM
;
A
#
# COMPACT_ATOMS: atom_id res chain seq x y z
N MET A 1 -53.84 30.80 -4.02
CA MET A 1 -52.56 31.50 -3.67
C MET A 1 -51.68 30.69 -2.71
N ARG A 2 -52.15 30.11 -1.61
CA ARG A 2 -51.31 29.34 -0.64
C ARG A 2 -50.55 28.16 -1.27
N ARG A 3 -51.16 27.42 -2.24
CA ARG A 3 -50.51 26.29 -2.92
C ARG A 3 -49.30 26.67 -3.79
N ILE A 4 -49.36 27.82 -4.45
CA ILE A 4 -48.25 28.31 -5.30
C ILE A 4 -47.08 28.70 -4.42
N TRP A 5 -47.26 29.38 -3.32
CA TRP A 5 -46.23 29.73 -2.35
C TRP A 5 -45.53 28.51 -1.77
N PHE A 6 -46.28 27.43 -1.52
CA PHE A 6 -45.72 26.17 -1.04
C PHE A 6 -44.81 25.52 -2.07
N ILE A 7 -45.21 25.50 -3.36
CA ILE A 7 -44.40 24.96 -4.44
C ILE A 7 -43.10 25.77 -4.64
N VAL A 8 -43.20 27.10 -4.62
CA VAL A 8 -42.07 28.02 -4.71
C VAL A 8 -41.10 27.84 -3.55
N PHE A 9 -41.60 27.68 -2.34
CA PHE A 9 -40.79 27.43 -1.15
C PHE A 9 -40.03 26.09 -1.25
N ILE A 10 -40.71 25.01 -1.66
CA ILE A 10 -40.05 23.71 -1.87
C ILE A 10 -38.99 23.79 -2.98
N GLY A 11 -39.32 24.47 -4.08
CA GLY A 11 -38.35 24.67 -5.16
C GLY A 11 -37.10 25.42 -4.69
N PHE A 12 -37.29 26.51 -3.94
CA PHE A 12 -36.17 27.28 -3.39
C PHE A 12 -35.35 26.48 -2.36
N ALA A 13 -36.00 25.76 -1.46
CA ALA A 13 -35.37 24.92 -0.45
C ALA A 13 -34.59 23.76 -1.12
N GLY A 14 -35.18 23.12 -2.13
CA GLY A 14 -34.50 22.10 -2.92
C GLY A 14 -33.28 22.63 -3.65
N THR A 15 -33.39 23.80 -4.29
CA THR A 15 -32.25 24.45 -4.97
C THR A 15 -31.13 24.79 -3.99
N ALA A 16 -31.49 25.37 -2.84
CA ALA A 16 -30.50 25.69 -1.80
C ALA A 16 -29.78 24.43 -1.28
N CYS A 17 -30.52 23.34 -1.07
CA CYS A 17 -29.95 22.06 -0.68
C CYS A 17 -28.98 21.51 -1.75
N LEU A 18 -29.36 21.54 -3.01
CA LEU A 18 -28.49 21.11 -4.11
C LEU A 18 -27.22 21.94 -4.24
N LEU A 19 -27.32 23.25 -4.08
CA LEU A 19 -26.16 24.15 -4.10
C LEU A 19 -25.21 23.88 -2.93
N PHE A 20 -25.76 23.63 -1.75
CA PHE A 20 -24.99 23.25 -0.56
C PHE A 20 -24.25 21.92 -0.77
N LEU A 21 -24.98 20.90 -1.27
CA LEU A 21 -24.37 19.59 -1.59
C LEU A 21 -23.31 19.72 -2.69
N GLY A 22 -23.57 20.54 -3.71
CA GLY A 22 -22.60 20.81 -4.77
C GLY A 22 -21.31 21.42 -4.21
N LYS A 23 -21.44 22.46 -3.38
CA LYS A 23 -20.30 23.07 -2.70
C LYS A 23 -19.53 22.04 -1.84
N TRP A 24 -20.25 21.26 -1.03
CA TRP A 24 -19.63 20.23 -0.21
C TRP A 24 -18.85 19.20 -1.03
N GLN A 25 -19.38 18.77 -2.19
CA GLN A 25 -18.66 17.85 -3.08
C GLN A 25 -17.36 18.45 -3.61
N VAL A 26 -17.39 19.73 -3.97
CA VAL A 26 -16.19 20.45 -4.44
C VAL A 26 -15.16 20.57 -3.31
N ASP A 27 -15.57 20.98 -2.11
CA ASP A 27 -14.68 21.08 -0.96
C ASP A 27 -14.05 19.72 -0.62
N ARG A 28 -14.84 18.62 -0.69
CA ARG A 28 -14.36 17.26 -0.50
C ARG A 28 -13.35 16.82 -1.58
N LEU A 29 -13.55 17.24 -2.83
CA LEU A 29 -12.61 16.98 -3.91
C LEU A 29 -11.26 17.65 -3.63
N TYR A 30 -11.27 18.96 -3.29
CA TYR A 30 -10.04 19.68 -2.97
C TYR A 30 -9.29 19.06 -1.78
N TRP A 31 -10.01 18.66 -0.73
CA TRP A 31 -9.39 17.95 0.39
C TRP A 31 -8.71 16.65 -0.04
N LYS A 32 -9.38 15.83 -0.89
CA LYS A 32 -8.77 14.60 -1.41
C LYS A 32 -7.52 14.88 -2.24
N LEU A 33 -7.56 15.88 -3.10
CA LEU A 33 -6.41 16.27 -3.93
C LEU A 33 -5.23 16.75 -3.07
N ASP A 34 -5.49 17.52 -2.01
CA ASP A 34 -4.45 17.95 -1.06
C ASP A 34 -3.78 16.75 -0.35
N VAL A 35 -4.58 15.80 0.10
CA VAL A 35 -4.06 14.57 0.71
C VAL A 35 -3.19 13.78 -0.27
N LEU A 36 -3.65 13.58 -1.52
CA LEU A 36 -2.89 12.87 -2.55
C LEU A 36 -1.58 13.59 -2.86
N THR A 37 -1.61 14.91 -3.02
CA THR A 37 -0.40 15.70 -3.28
C THR A 37 0.62 15.58 -2.14
N LYS A 38 0.16 15.59 -0.89
CA LYS A 38 1.06 15.39 0.28
C LYS A 38 1.69 13.99 0.30
N ILE A 39 0.93 12.95 -0.07
CA ILE A 39 1.43 11.58 -0.18
C ILE A 39 2.46 11.50 -1.32
N GLU A 40 2.15 12.04 -2.50
CA GLU A 40 3.06 12.06 -3.64
C GLU A 40 4.37 12.81 -3.34
N GLN A 41 4.30 13.94 -2.63
CA GLN A 41 5.48 14.69 -2.19
C GLN A 41 6.35 13.87 -1.23
N LYS A 42 5.73 13.13 -0.30
CA LYS A 42 6.48 12.23 0.60
C LYS A 42 7.14 11.09 -0.18
N ILE A 43 6.38 10.40 -1.03
CA ILE A 43 6.86 9.26 -1.83
C ILE A 43 8.02 9.66 -2.77
N SER A 44 7.95 10.87 -3.34
CA SER A 44 8.96 11.39 -4.26
C SER A 44 10.15 12.06 -3.57
N GLY A 45 10.20 12.02 -2.24
CA GLY A 45 11.30 12.57 -1.46
C GLY A 45 12.61 11.84 -1.70
N THR A 46 13.72 12.43 -1.24
CA THR A 46 15.03 11.76 -1.26
C THR A 46 15.02 10.57 -0.30
N ALA A 47 15.44 9.40 -0.80
CA ALA A 47 15.55 8.22 0.04
C ALA A 47 16.61 8.43 1.15
N VAL A 48 16.25 8.04 2.36
CA VAL A 48 17.13 8.07 3.52
C VAL A 48 17.44 6.64 3.97
N LYS A 49 18.46 6.46 4.79
CA LYS A 49 18.71 5.14 5.38
C LYS A 49 17.53 4.72 6.25
N LEU A 50 17.21 3.41 6.25
CA LEU A 50 16.15 2.86 7.08
C LEU A 50 16.36 3.26 8.55
N PRO A 51 15.40 3.96 9.19
CA PRO A 51 15.47 4.31 10.60
C PRO A 51 15.58 3.07 11.49
N ASN A 52 16.24 3.19 12.63
CA ASN A 52 16.33 2.07 13.60
C ASN A 52 14.96 1.70 14.17
N GLU A 53 14.15 2.68 14.50
CA GLU A 53 12.81 2.53 15.07
C GLU A 53 11.78 3.29 14.21
N PRO A 54 11.40 2.73 13.05
CA PRO A 54 10.40 3.37 12.21
C PRO A 54 9.01 3.30 12.86
N SER A 55 8.26 4.39 12.77
CA SER A 55 6.89 4.49 13.27
C SER A 55 5.95 4.98 12.18
N GLU A 56 4.71 4.49 12.17
CA GLU A 56 3.69 4.91 11.22
C GLU A 56 3.49 6.43 11.24
N ARG A 57 3.38 7.02 12.43
CA ARG A 57 3.07 8.45 12.61
C ARG A 57 4.07 9.38 11.91
N GLU A 58 5.36 9.03 11.95
CA GLU A 58 6.44 9.90 11.46
C GLU A 58 6.93 9.48 10.08
N HIS A 59 6.94 8.18 9.83
CA HIS A 59 7.65 7.60 8.70
C HIS A 59 6.74 6.97 7.63
N GLU A 60 5.39 7.10 7.75
CA GLU A 60 4.46 6.64 6.71
C GLU A 60 4.79 7.31 5.36
N TYR A 61 5.00 6.49 4.33
CA TYR A 61 5.44 6.85 2.99
C TYR A 61 6.86 7.43 2.87
N LEU A 62 7.69 7.32 3.91
CA LEU A 62 9.08 7.77 3.85
C LEU A 62 9.88 6.89 2.88
N PRO A 63 10.54 7.49 1.85
CA PRO A 63 11.46 6.76 1.00
C PRO A 63 12.70 6.32 1.78
N VAL A 64 13.02 5.05 1.71
CA VAL A 64 14.20 4.47 2.36
C VAL A 64 15.05 3.69 1.38
N GLU A 65 16.36 3.79 1.58
CA GLU A 65 17.34 2.94 0.88
C GLU A 65 17.91 1.91 1.84
N MET A 66 18.14 0.72 1.33
CA MET A 66 18.67 -0.41 2.09
C MET A 66 19.66 -1.19 1.23
N LEU A 67 20.75 -1.63 1.84
CA LEU A 67 21.69 -2.59 1.26
C LEU A 67 21.56 -3.91 2.01
N GLY A 68 21.44 -5.02 1.30
CA GLY A 68 21.28 -6.33 1.94
C GLY A 68 20.95 -7.44 0.94
N GLN A 69 20.32 -8.50 1.46
CA GLN A 69 20.06 -9.72 0.71
C GLN A 69 18.66 -10.24 0.97
N PHE A 70 18.03 -10.83 -0.06
CA PHE A 70 16.81 -11.63 0.13
C PHE A 70 17.13 -12.99 0.72
N THR A 71 16.28 -13.43 1.65
CA THR A 71 16.45 -14.74 2.32
C THR A 71 15.74 -15.89 1.61
N GLY A 72 14.90 -15.60 0.63
CA GLY A 72 14.04 -16.57 -0.05
C GLY A 72 12.74 -16.92 0.69
N LYS A 73 12.58 -16.47 1.93
CA LYS A 73 11.28 -16.60 2.64
C LYS A 73 10.32 -15.56 2.12
N SER A 74 9.09 -15.96 1.80
CA SER A 74 8.08 -15.05 1.26
C SER A 74 6.66 -15.47 1.59
N VAL A 75 5.73 -14.53 1.52
CA VAL A 75 4.29 -14.79 1.50
C VAL A 75 3.64 -14.19 0.27
N ARG A 76 2.50 -14.75 -0.12
CA ARG A 76 1.69 -14.31 -1.25
C ARG A 76 0.38 -13.74 -0.74
N VAL A 77 0.15 -12.46 -0.99
CA VAL A 77 -1.11 -11.79 -0.63
C VAL A 77 -1.98 -11.71 -1.88
N LEU A 78 -3.17 -12.29 -1.82
CA LEU A 78 -4.11 -12.28 -2.94
C LEU A 78 -4.50 -10.83 -3.27
N ALA A 79 -4.40 -10.47 -4.54
CA ALA A 79 -4.69 -9.12 -5.01
C ALA A 79 -5.32 -9.14 -6.40
N SER A 80 -6.06 -8.09 -6.73
CA SER A 80 -6.54 -7.86 -8.08
C SER A 80 -6.08 -6.49 -8.54
N ARG A 81 -5.58 -6.41 -9.76
CA ARG A 81 -5.11 -5.16 -10.36
C ARG A 81 -5.85 -4.88 -11.65
N LYS A 82 -6.33 -3.63 -11.80
CA LYS A 82 -6.96 -3.17 -13.04
C LYS A 82 -6.00 -3.43 -14.21
N ASN A 83 -6.51 -4.03 -15.29
CA ASN A 83 -5.77 -4.44 -16.50
C ASN A 83 -4.91 -5.71 -16.39
N TYR A 84 -4.65 -6.24 -15.19
CA TYR A 84 -3.85 -7.46 -14.99
C TYR A 84 -4.68 -8.63 -14.42
N GLY A 85 -5.89 -8.34 -13.90
CA GLY A 85 -6.74 -9.36 -13.29
C GLY A 85 -6.28 -9.77 -11.90
N ALA A 86 -6.60 -11.02 -11.52
CA ALA A 86 -6.22 -11.59 -10.24
C ALA A 86 -4.75 -12.03 -10.23
N GLY A 87 -4.12 -11.95 -9.09
CA GLY A 87 -2.73 -12.33 -8.87
C GLY A 87 -2.34 -12.23 -7.40
N TYR A 88 -1.06 -12.11 -7.16
CA TYR A 88 -0.53 -12.02 -5.81
C TYR A 88 0.42 -10.83 -5.68
N ARG A 89 0.38 -10.14 -4.57
CA ARG A 89 1.49 -9.32 -4.09
C ARG A 89 2.48 -10.23 -3.39
N ILE A 90 3.75 -10.08 -3.71
CA ILE A 90 4.82 -10.90 -3.16
C ILE A 90 5.54 -10.12 -2.07
N ILE A 91 5.42 -10.56 -0.83
CA ILE A 91 6.16 -9.98 0.29
C ILE A 91 7.29 -10.93 0.65
N ASN A 92 8.51 -10.46 0.53
CA ASN A 92 9.71 -11.24 0.76
C ASN A 92 10.48 -10.72 1.99
N VAL A 93 11.24 -11.60 2.63
CA VAL A 93 12.11 -11.23 3.74
C VAL A 93 13.44 -10.72 3.20
N PHE A 94 13.81 -9.52 3.60
CA PHE A 94 15.06 -8.87 3.26
C PHE A 94 15.90 -8.64 4.51
N ARG A 95 17.15 -9.08 4.49
CA ARG A 95 18.09 -8.90 5.59
C ARG A 95 18.99 -7.69 5.31
N THR A 96 18.94 -6.72 6.19
CA THR A 96 19.73 -5.48 6.11
C THR A 96 20.22 -5.08 7.51
N ASN A 97 21.46 -4.64 7.65
CA ASN A 97 22.03 -4.15 8.90
C ASN A 97 21.76 -5.07 10.13
N GLY A 98 21.83 -6.39 9.95
CA GLY A 98 21.58 -7.36 11.03
C GLY A 98 20.11 -7.56 11.40
N ARG A 99 19.19 -6.89 10.72
CA ARG A 99 17.72 -7.02 10.86
C ARG A 99 17.11 -7.75 9.69
N SER A 100 15.93 -8.29 9.90
CA SER A 100 15.09 -8.83 8.82
C SER A 100 13.80 -8.02 8.74
N VAL A 101 13.47 -7.51 7.57
CA VAL A 101 12.29 -6.69 7.30
C VAL A 101 11.48 -7.29 6.16
N LEU A 102 10.22 -6.85 6.02
CA LEU A 102 9.34 -7.27 4.92
C LEU A 102 9.47 -6.30 3.76
N VAL A 103 9.64 -6.83 2.55
CA VAL A 103 9.69 -6.05 1.31
C VAL A 103 8.60 -6.54 0.36
N ASP A 104 7.67 -5.66 0.06
CA ASP A 104 6.64 -5.88 -0.96
C ASP A 104 7.24 -5.58 -2.34
N LEU A 105 7.48 -6.62 -3.09
CA LEU A 105 8.10 -6.53 -4.42
C LEU A 105 7.15 -6.00 -5.48
N GLY A 106 5.84 -6.12 -5.23
CA GLY A 106 4.80 -5.74 -6.18
C GLY A 106 3.91 -6.91 -6.59
N PHE A 107 3.24 -6.75 -7.73
CA PHE A 107 2.22 -7.65 -8.22
C PHE A 107 2.76 -8.66 -9.25
N VAL A 108 2.31 -9.91 -9.10
CA VAL A 108 2.58 -11.03 -10.02
C VAL A 108 1.24 -11.69 -10.38
N GLY A 109 0.98 -11.90 -11.66
CA GLY A 109 -0.23 -12.59 -12.12
C GLY A 109 -0.26 -14.06 -11.69
N LEU A 110 -1.47 -14.65 -11.59
CA LEU A 110 -1.68 -16.02 -11.09
C LEU A 110 -0.81 -17.07 -11.81
N ASN A 111 -0.62 -16.91 -13.12
CA ASN A 111 0.10 -17.86 -13.97
C ASN A 111 1.53 -17.40 -14.29
N SER A 112 2.02 -16.38 -13.60
CA SER A 112 3.36 -15.86 -13.81
C SER A 112 4.31 -16.38 -12.73
N SER A 113 5.54 -16.72 -13.12
CA SER A 113 6.63 -16.97 -12.20
C SER A 113 7.46 -15.70 -12.01
N TYR A 114 8.05 -15.55 -10.85
CA TYR A 114 9.00 -14.49 -10.56
C TYR A 114 10.32 -15.12 -10.08
N ASP A 115 11.41 -14.46 -10.38
CA ASP A 115 12.73 -14.87 -9.94
C ASP A 115 13.42 -13.73 -9.20
N ILE A 116 14.03 -14.06 -8.07
CA ILE A 116 14.77 -13.12 -7.24
C ILE A 116 16.15 -13.68 -7.01
N SER A 117 17.17 -12.87 -7.28
CA SER A 117 18.54 -13.23 -6.93
C SER A 117 18.68 -13.33 -5.42
N LEU A 118 18.90 -14.54 -4.94
CA LEU A 118 19.15 -14.81 -3.52
C LEU A 118 20.67 -14.67 -3.24
N ASN A 119 20.99 -14.32 -2.00
CA ASN A 119 22.37 -14.31 -1.49
C ASN A 119 23.36 -13.36 -2.21
N SER A 120 22.87 -12.36 -2.91
CA SER A 120 23.67 -11.26 -3.44
C SER A 120 23.31 -9.95 -2.76
N ASP A 121 24.30 -9.14 -2.42
CA ASP A 121 24.06 -7.80 -1.91
C ASP A 121 23.45 -6.93 -2.99
N ILE A 122 22.30 -6.39 -2.70
CA ILE A 122 21.53 -5.52 -3.60
C ILE A 122 21.11 -4.26 -2.86
N SER A 123 21.09 -3.14 -3.57
CA SER A 123 20.52 -1.91 -3.08
C SER A 123 19.05 -1.86 -3.48
N LEU A 124 18.18 -1.60 -2.50
CA LEU A 124 16.74 -1.42 -2.68
C LEU A 124 16.34 -0.02 -2.27
N VAL A 125 15.43 0.56 -3.05
CA VAL A 125 14.73 1.79 -2.69
C VAL A 125 13.23 1.50 -2.65
N GLY A 126 12.59 1.87 -1.55
CA GLY A 126 11.16 1.68 -1.36
C GLY A 126 10.61 2.61 -0.31
N ASN A 127 9.31 2.61 -0.12
CA ASN A 127 8.63 3.46 0.84
C ASN A 127 8.13 2.64 2.03
N LEU A 128 8.38 3.13 3.24
CA LEU A 128 7.78 2.58 4.45
C LEU A 128 6.25 2.68 4.35
N HIS A 129 5.55 1.64 4.76
CA HIS A 129 4.10 1.61 4.70
C HIS A 129 3.49 0.74 5.79
N TRP A 130 2.42 1.24 6.42
CA TRP A 130 1.62 0.54 7.42
C TRP A 130 0.19 0.34 6.88
N PRO A 131 -0.05 -0.71 6.06
CA PRO A 131 -1.37 -0.96 5.48
C PRO A 131 -2.39 -1.32 6.57
N ASN A 132 -3.55 -0.70 6.53
CA ASN A 132 -4.70 -1.06 7.36
C ASN A 132 -5.74 -1.77 6.48
N GLU A 133 -5.49 -3.05 6.18
CA GLU A 133 -6.30 -3.85 5.25
C GLU A 133 -7.09 -4.96 5.96
N VAL A 134 -6.88 -5.14 7.26
CA VAL A 134 -7.56 -6.19 8.03
C VAL A 134 -8.85 -5.64 8.61
N ASP A 135 -9.96 -6.33 8.35
CA ASP A 135 -11.27 -6.03 8.91
C ASP A 135 -11.97 -7.31 9.39
N ASN A 136 -13.20 -7.17 9.90
CA ASN A 136 -14.01 -8.29 10.40
C ASN A 136 -14.42 -9.30 9.31
N PHE A 137 -14.26 -8.97 8.05
CA PHE A 137 -14.59 -9.82 6.90
C PHE A 137 -13.36 -10.43 6.24
N THR A 138 -12.16 -10.03 6.67
CA THR A 138 -10.90 -10.53 6.14
C THR A 138 -10.75 -12.02 6.52
N PRO A 139 -10.65 -12.95 5.55
CA PRO A 139 -10.51 -14.35 5.84
C PRO A 139 -9.18 -14.67 6.53
N GLU A 140 -9.16 -15.76 7.30
CA GLU A 140 -7.92 -16.29 7.84
C GLU A 140 -6.97 -16.73 6.72
N PRO A 141 -5.64 -16.51 6.86
CA PRO A 141 -4.67 -16.91 5.86
C PRO A 141 -4.60 -18.44 5.70
N ASP A 142 -4.52 -18.89 4.47
CA ASP A 142 -4.23 -20.29 4.14
C ASP A 142 -2.71 -20.52 4.23
N LEU A 143 -2.23 -20.83 5.41
CA LEU A 143 -0.81 -21.05 5.67
C LEU A 143 -0.25 -22.26 4.92
N LYS A 144 -1.10 -23.27 4.63
CA LYS A 144 -0.70 -24.47 3.90
C LYS A 144 -0.31 -24.16 2.46
N ASN A 145 -1.07 -23.29 1.81
CA ASN A 145 -0.83 -22.87 0.43
C ASN A 145 -0.06 -21.54 0.35
N ASN A 146 0.31 -20.96 1.50
CA ASN A 146 0.96 -19.65 1.60
C ASN A 146 0.17 -18.54 0.89
N ILE A 147 -1.15 -18.48 1.17
CA ILE A 147 -2.06 -17.48 0.61
C ILE A 147 -2.61 -16.62 1.74
N TRP A 148 -2.38 -15.33 1.63
CA TRP A 148 -2.86 -14.31 2.54
C TRP A 148 -3.90 -13.44 1.83
N PHE A 149 -4.85 -12.88 2.58
CA PHE A 149 -5.96 -12.09 2.02
C PHE A 149 -5.84 -10.60 2.31
N ALA A 150 -4.89 -10.22 3.19
CA ALA A 150 -4.55 -8.84 3.51
C ALA A 150 -3.06 -8.75 3.88
N ARG A 151 -2.50 -7.55 3.79
CA ARG A 151 -1.13 -7.25 4.25
C ARG A 151 -1.13 -6.96 5.75
N ASP A 152 -1.40 -8.00 6.54
CA ASP A 152 -1.28 -7.96 8.00
C ASP A 152 0.19 -8.03 8.38
N VAL A 153 0.82 -6.86 8.50
CA VAL A 153 2.27 -6.74 8.68
C VAL A 153 2.74 -7.42 9.97
N GLU A 154 2.02 -7.27 11.06
CA GLU A 154 2.38 -7.87 12.35
C GLU A 154 2.31 -9.39 12.30
N ARG A 155 1.23 -9.92 11.74
CA ARG A 155 1.02 -11.37 11.63
C ARG A 155 1.98 -12.01 10.64
N ILE A 156 2.24 -11.36 9.49
CA ILE A 156 3.23 -11.80 8.50
C ILE A 156 4.64 -11.78 9.09
N ALA A 157 5.00 -10.71 9.81
CA ALA A 157 6.29 -10.59 10.46
C ALA A 157 6.50 -11.69 11.53
N SER A 158 5.49 -11.95 12.34
CA SER A 158 5.51 -13.06 13.31
C SER A 158 5.70 -14.43 12.62
N PHE A 159 4.96 -14.67 11.52
CA PHE A 159 5.05 -15.92 10.75
C PHE A 159 6.43 -16.11 10.10
N LEU A 160 7.02 -15.05 9.54
CA LEU A 160 8.32 -15.08 8.87
C LEU A 160 9.52 -14.83 9.79
N GLN A 161 9.27 -14.47 11.06
CA GLN A 161 10.29 -14.12 12.07
C GLN A 161 11.11 -12.90 11.64
N THR A 162 10.43 -11.80 11.38
CA THR A 162 11.02 -10.52 10.98
C THR A 162 10.54 -9.39 11.88
N ASP A 163 11.13 -8.21 11.74
CA ASP A 163 10.57 -7.00 12.31
C ASP A 163 9.26 -6.64 11.59
N PRO A 164 8.24 -6.09 12.28
CA PRO A 164 6.96 -5.70 11.68
C PRO A 164 7.08 -4.38 10.91
N ILE A 165 7.94 -4.37 9.91
CA ILE A 165 8.25 -3.22 9.05
C ILE A 165 8.05 -3.66 7.62
N LEU A 166 7.16 -2.97 6.90
CA LEU A 166 6.90 -3.22 5.49
C LEU A 166 7.44 -2.07 4.64
N ILE A 167 8.25 -2.42 3.66
CA ILE A 167 8.76 -1.51 2.64
C ILE A 167 8.16 -1.90 1.30
N VAL A 168 7.44 -0.97 0.68
CA VAL A 168 6.88 -1.16 -0.67
C VAL A 168 7.92 -0.71 -1.69
N LEU A 169 8.32 -1.62 -2.55
CA LEU A 169 9.37 -1.38 -3.53
C LEU A 169 8.91 -0.38 -4.59
N THR A 170 9.65 0.71 -4.74
CA THR A 170 9.40 1.70 -5.79
C THR A 170 10.46 1.63 -6.89
N GLU A 171 11.71 1.46 -6.50
CA GLU A 171 12.84 1.32 -7.39
C GLU A 171 13.78 0.25 -6.84
N SER A 172 14.39 -0.55 -7.71
CA SER A 172 15.23 -1.67 -7.30
C SER A 172 16.33 -1.95 -8.30
N SER A 173 17.48 -2.32 -7.80
CA SER A 173 18.56 -2.91 -8.57
C SER A 173 18.22 -4.31 -9.09
N ILE A 174 17.15 -4.94 -8.58
CA ILE A 174 16.66 -6.22 -9.07
C ILE A 174 15.90 -5.98 -10.37
N LYS A 175 16.46 -6.44 -11.46
CA LYS A 175 15.71 -6.57 -12.71
C LYS A 175 14.83 -7.83 -12.62
N GLY A 176 13.85 -7.79 -11.74
CA GLY A 176 12.86 -8.85 -11.52
C GLY A 176 11.99 -8.99 -12.75
N ARG A 177 12.00 -10.15 -13.35
CA ARG A 177 11.16 -10.46 -14.50
C ARG A 177 9.76 -10.80 -14.00
N ASN A 178 8.76 -10.19 -14.59
CA ASN A 178 7.33 -10.40 -14.32
C ASN A 178 6.80 -9.88 -12.95
N ILE A 179 7.53 -9.03 -12.26
CA ILE A 179 7.04 -8.28 -11.11
C ILE A 179 6.84 -6.83 -11.54
N THR A 180 5.67 -6.27 -11.26
CA THR A 180 5.39 -4.85 -11.51
C THR A 180 5.43 -4.12 -10.17
N PRO A 181 6.41 -3.24 -9.91
CA PRO A 181 6.42 -2.35 -8.74
C PRO A 181 5.13 -1.51 -8.68
N MET A 182 4.78 -1.05 -7.50
CA MET A 182 3.57 -0.24 -7.28
C MET A 182 3.86 1.23 -7.45
#